data_864ac391d50a2396101caea013f78e48
#
_entry.id   864ac391d50a2396101caea013f78e48
#
_cell.length_a   1.000
_cell.length_b   1.000
_cell.length_c   1.000
_cell.angle_alpha   90.00
_cell.angle_beta   90.00
_cell.angle_gamma   90.00
#
_symmetry.space_group_name_H-M   'P 1'
#
loop_
_entity.id
_entity.type
_entity.pdbx_description
1 polymer ?
#
loop_
_entity_poly.entity_id
_entity_poly.type
_entity_poly.pdbx_seq_one_letter_code
_entity_poly.pdbx_strand_id
1 'polypeptide(L)'
;MKGSLIIVSFFVLGIIVGLCDVIPAGLLDSDVSYYALCCLMFCVGISIGCDTSVLKSFKKVNPRLMMLPVMTILGTLAGCAAVSLILSHRQLTDCLAIGSGFGYYSLSSIFITEYRGAELGTIALLANICREILTLLCA
;
A
#
# COMPACT_ATOMS: atom_id res chain seq x y z
N MET A 1 -18.55 5.14 -13.60
CA MET A 1 -18.45 3.99 -14.53
C MET A 1 -17.39 4.17 -15.62
N LYS A 2 -17.27 5.32 -16.31
CA LYS A 2 -16.23 5.50 -17.37
C LYS A 2 -14.79 5.41 -16.84
N GLY A 3 -14.50 5.98 -15.67
CA GLY A 3 -13.15 5.93 -15.11
C GLY A 3 -12.70 4.52 -14.69
N SER A 4 -13.60 3.73 -14.10
CA SER A 4 -13.29 2.34 -13.71
C SER A 4 -13.02 1.46 -14.92
N LEU A 5 -13.72 1.68 -16.02
CA LEU A 5 -13.55 0.93 -17.26
C LEU A 5 -12.21 1.24 -17.92
N ILE A 6 -11.74 2.50 -17.84
CA ILE A 6 -10.42 2.91 -18.32
C ILE A 6 -9.32 2.21 -17.51
N ILE A 7 -9.44 2.20 -16.18
CA ILE A 7 -8.44 1.56 -15.30
C ILE A 7 -8.35 0.07 -15.61
N VAL A 8 -9.49 -0.62 -15.74
CA VAL A 8 -9.53 -2.05 -16.06
C VAL A 8 -8.92 -2.33 -17.45
N SER A 9 -9.19 -1.48 -18.46
CA SER A 9 -8.61 -1.66 -19.79
C SER A 9 -7.09 -1.49 -19.80
N PHE A 10 -6.55 -0.51 -19.06
CA PHE A 10 -5.09 -0.36 -18.90
C PHE A 10 -4.46 -1.55 -18.18
N PHE A 11 -5.14 -2.09 -17.17
CA PHE A 11 -4.68 -3.28 -16.44
C PHE A 11 -4.61 -4.51 -17.35
N VAL A 12 -5.68 -4.78 -18.11
CA VAL A 12 -5.73 -5.90 -19.07
C VAL A 12 -4.67 -5.73 -20.16
N LEU A 13 -4.49 -4.50 -20.66
CA LEU A 13 -3.48 -4.18 -21.67
C LEU A 13 -2.07 -4.44 -21.13
N GLY A 14 -1.80 -4.09 -19.85
CA GLY A 14 -0.53 -4.38 -19.18
C GLY A 14 -0.26 -5.89 -19.08
N ILE A 15 -1.29 -6.69 -18.75
CA ILE A 15 -1.16 -8.16 -18.72
C ILE A 15 -0.83 -8.71 -20.12
N ILE A 16 -1.52 -8.26 -21.16
CA ILE A 16 -1.29 -8.72 -22.53
C ILE A 16 0.14 -8.39 -23.00
N VAL A 17 0.59 -7.16 -22.75
CA VAL A 17 1.94 -6.71 -23.11
C VAL A 17 3.01 -7.49 -22.35
N GLY A 18 2.76 -7.80 -21.07
CA GLY A 18 3.66 -8.62 -20.26
C GLY A 18 3.73 -10.07 -20.73
N LEU A 19 2.60 -10.65 -21.16
CA LEU A 19 2.57 -12.03 -21.71
C LEU A 19 3.20 -12.15 -23.10
N CYS A 20 3.20 -11.06 -23.89
CA CYS A 20 3.76 -11.07 -25.23
C CYS A 20 5.29 -10.93 -25.26
N ASP A 21 5.96 -10.78 -24.12
CA ASP A 21 7.43 -10.61 -24.00
C ASP A 21 8.00 -9.48 -24.90
N VAL A 22 7.15 -8.49 -25.24
CA VAL A 22 7.51 -7.37 -26.11
C VAL A 22 8.45 -6.38 -25.42
N ILE A 23 8.47 -6.41 -24.09
CA ILE A 23 9.26 -5.47 -23.30
C ILE A 23 10.65 -6.07 -23.06
N PRO A 24 11.74 -5.40 -23.48
CA PRO A 24 13.09 -5.86 -23.20
C PRO A 24 13.31 -5.95 -21.69
N ALA A 25 13.98 -7.02 -21.24
CA ALA A 25 14.21 -7.35 -19.84
C ALA A 25 14.81 -6.18 -19.00
N GLY A 26 15.56 -5.29 -19.63
CA GLY A 26 16.13 -4.11 -18.98
C GLY A 26 15.12 -3.01 -18.63
N LEU A 27 13.90 -3.06 -19.15
CA LEU A 27 12.80 -2.16 -18.77
C LEU A 27 11.88 -2.77 -17.69
N LEU A 28 12.04 -4.08 -17.43
CA LEU A 28 11.33 -4.80 -16.36
C LEU A 28 12.11 -4.75 -15.02
N ASP A 29 13.27 -4.10 -14.97
CA ASP A 29 13.97 -3.91 -13.72
C ASP A 29 13.05 -3.20 -12.71
N SER A 30 13.11 -3.68 -11.47
CA SER A 30 12.36 -3.15 -10.31
C SER A 30 12.44 -1.62 -10.19
N ASP A 31 13.51 -1.02 -10.69
CA ASP A 31 13.74 0.43 -10.68
C ASP A 31 12.67 1.22 -11.43
N VAL A 32 12.20 0.74 -12.59
CA VAL A 32 11.17 1.45 -13.39
C VAL A 32 9.83 1.49 -12.64
N SER A 33 9.44 0.38 -12.04
CA SER A 33 8.23 0.31 -11.22
C SER A 33 8.32 1.21 -10.01
N TYR A 34 9.48 1.26 -9.37
CA TYR A 34 9.77 2.14 -8.24
C TYR A 34 9.64 3.62 -8.62
N TYR A 35 10.29 4.07 -9.71
CA TYR A 35 10.18 5.45 -10.17
C TYR A 35 8.77 5.83 -10.61
N ALA A 36 8.06 4.92 -11.26
CA ALA A 36 6.66 5.13 -11.63
C ALA A 36 5.77 5.35 -10.40
N LEU A 37 5.98 4.56 -9.33
CA LEU A 37 5.27 4.73 -8.06
C LEU A 37 5.64 6.02 -7.35
N CYS A 38 6.91 6.41 -7.34
CA CYS A 38 7.34 7.70 -6.80
C CYS A 38 6.69 8.87 -7.55
N CYS A 39 6.62 8.80 -8.87
CA CYS A 39 5.97 9.80 -9.71
C CYS A 39 4.45 9.87 -9.40
N LEU A 40 3.80 8.72 -9.26
CA LEU A 40 2.39 8.64 -8.89
C LEU A 40 2.14 9.27 -7.51
N MET A 41 2.97 8.96 -6.51
CA MET A 41 2.87 9.55 -5.18
C MET A 41 3.05 11.07 -5.21
N PHE A 42 3.99 11.56 -6.02
CA PHE A 42 4.21 12.99 -6.23
C PHE A 42 2.97 13.67 -6.85
N CYS A 43 2.39 13.07 -7.89
CA CYS A 43 1.16 13.58 -8.53
C CYS A 43 -0.03 13.60 -7.55
N VAL A 44 -0.19 12.57 -6.72
CA VAL A 44 -1.22 12.52 -5.68
C VAL A 44 -0.98 13.63 -4.64
N GLY A 45 0.28 13.84 -4.23
CA GLY A 45 0.66 14.92 -3.31
C GLY A 45 0.29 16.31 -3.86
N ILE A 46 0.60 16.58 -5.13
CA ILE A 46 0.20 17.82 -5.81
C ILE A 46 -1.32 17.95 -5.83
N SER A 47 -2.03 16.90 -6.22
CA SER A 47 -3.50 16.91 -6.31
C SER A 47 -4.16 17.27 -4.99
N ILE A 48 -3.68 16.68 -3.88
CA ILE A 48 -4.19 16.99 -2.53
C ILE A 48 -3.78 18.40 -2.09
N GLY A 49 -2.54 18.81 -2.39
CA GLY A 49 -2.02 20.14 -2.02
C GLY A 49 -2.70 21.29 -2.74
N CYS A 50 -3.14 21.07 -3.98
CA CYS A 50 -3.88 22.08 -4.76
C CYS A 50 -5.36 22.20 -4.36
N ASP A 51 -5.90 21.20 -3.68
CA ASP A 51 -7.30 21.23 -3.24
C ASP A 51 -7.47 21.97 -1.90
N THR A 52 -7.75 23.26 -2.00
CA THR A 52 -7.99 24.11 -0.84
C THR A 52 -9.18 23.68 0.02
N SER A 53 -10.11 22.89 -0.55
CA SER A 53 -11.27 22.37 0.20
C SER A 53 -10.86 21.27 1.18
N VAL A 54 -9.94 20.41 0.78
CA VAL A 54 -9.34 19.38 1.63
C VAL A 54 -8.58 20.03 2.79
N LEU A 55 -7.74 21.02 2.51
CA LEU A 55 -6.98 21.74 3.53
C LEU A 55 -7.88 22.47 4.54
N LYS A 56 -8.98 23.09 4.08
CA LYS A 56 -9.98 23.72 4.95
C LYS A 56 -10.75 22.70 5.79
N SER A 57 -11.02 21.52 5.24
CA SER A 57 -11.67 20.43 5.94
C SER A 57 -10.79 19.91 7.08
N PHE A 58 -9.48 19.80 6.86
CA PHE A 58 -8.53 19.44 7.92
C PHE A 58 -8.55 20.41 9.10
N LYS A 59 -8.70 21.72 8.85
CA LYS A 59 -8.80 22.74 9.91
C LYS A 59 -10.12 22.66 10.71
N LYS A 60 -11.18 22.09 10.10
CA LYS A 60 -12.51 21.95 10.73
C LYS A 60 -12.69 20.61 11.45
N VAL A 61 -11.76 19.68 11.26
CA VAL A 61 -11.83 18.34 11.88
C VAL A 61 -11.65 18.46 13.38
N ASN A 62 -12.57 17.88 14.13
CA ASN A 62 -12.54 17.82 15.58
C ASN A 62 -11.24 17.14 16.06
N PRO A 63 -10.49 17.68 17.04
CA PRO A 63 -9.23 17.09 17.48
C PRO A 63 -9.37 15.64 17.95
N ARG A 64 -10.57 15.21 18.39
CA ARG A 64 -10.87 13.81 18.70
C ARG A 64 -10.80 12.90 17.47
N LEU A 65 -11.22 13.39 16.29
CA LEU A 65 -11.13 12.63 15.04
C LEU A 65 -9.67 12.52 14.55
N MET A 66 -8.81 13.49 14.87
CA MET A 66 -7.38 13.41 14.55
C MET A 66 -6.64 12.37 15.41
N MET A 67 -7.17 12.01 16.58
CA MET A 67 -6.62 10.92 17.39
C MET A 67 -6.89 9.53 16.77
N LEU A 68 -7.89 9.40 15.92
CA LEU A 68 -8.30 8.12 15.36
C LEU A 68 -7.20 7.45 14.50
N PRO A 69 -6.53 8.14 13.57
CA PRO A 69 -5.38 7.58 12.84
C PRO A 69 -4.22 7.21 13.78
N VAL A 70 -3.94 8.01 14.77
CA VAL A 70 -2.86 7.75 15.73
C VAL A 70 -3.13 6.47 16.54
N MET A 71 -4.35 6.32 17.04
CA MET A 71 -4.76 5.11 17.78
C MET A 71 -4.75 3.88 16.87
N THR A 72 -5.14 4.02 15.60
CA THR A 72 -5.08 2.93 14.63
C THR A 72 -3.64 2.49 14.37
N ILE A 73 -2.72 3.45 14.21
CA ILE A 73 -1.29 3.15 14.02
C ILE A 73 -0.74 2.41 15.25
N LEU A 74 -0.95 2.97 16.44
CA LEU A 74 -0.47 2.36 17.68
C LEU A 74 -1.07 0.97 17.91
N GLY A 75 -2.36 0.81 17.68
CA GLY A 75 -3.05 -0.49 17.83
C GLY A 75 -2.53 -1.53 16.84
N THR A 76 -2.30 -1.14 15.59
CA THR A 76 -1.76 -2.06 14.58
C THR A 76 -0.32 -2.47 14.91
N LEU A 77 0.53 -1.52 15.28
CA LEU A 77 1.92 -1.82 15.65
C LEU A 77 2.00 -2.68 16.91
N ALA A 78 1.18 -2.41 17.91
CA ALA A 78 1.08 -3.25 19.10
C ALA A 78 0.57 -4.66 18.78
N GLY A 79 -0.43 -4.78 17.90
CA GLY A 79 -0.92 -6.07 17.42
C GLY A 79 0.13 -6.85 16.65
N CYS A 80 0.89 -6.21 15.76
CA CYS A 80 1.99 -6.84 15.03
C CYS A 80 3.13 -7.28 15.95
N ALA A 81 3.43 -6.49 16.98
CA ALA A 81 4.40 -6.86 17.99
C ALA A 81 3.94 -8.09 18.80
N ALA A 82 2.68 -8.14 19.20
CA ALA A 82 2.11 -9.30 19.87
C ALA A 82 2.14 -10.57 19.01
N VAL A 83 1.81 -10.45 17.72
CA VAL A 83 1.89 -11.56 16.76
C VAL A 83 3.33 -12.05 16.58
N SER A 84 4.32 -11.15 16.57
CA SER A 84 5.73 -11.53 16.45
C SER A 84 6.22 -12.37 17.64
N LEU A 85 5.66 -12.16 18.84
CA LEU A 85 5.96 -12.98 20.01
C LEU A 85 5.42 -14.41 19.88
N ILE A 86 4.31 -14.57 19.15
CA ILE A 86 3.70 -15.89 18.90
C ILE A 86 4.44 -16.60 17.76
N LEU A 87 4.85 -15.85 16.73
CA LEU A 87 5.64 -16.37 15.60
C LEU A 87 7.15 -16.28 15.90
N SER A 88 7.66 -17.16 16.74
CA SER A 88 9.08 -17.18 17.17
C SER A 88 10.10 -17.30 16.03
N HIS A 89 9.67 -17.67 14.81
CA HIS A 89 10.51 -17.83 13.62
C HIS A 89 10.70 -16.57 12.78
N ARG A 90 9.92 -15.49 13.03
CA ARG A 90 9.99 -14.25 12.23
C ARG A 90 10.48 -13.10 13.10
N GLN A 91 11.31 -12.24 12.51
CA GLN A 91 11.82 -11.06 13.21
C GLN A 91 10.69 -10.05 13.47
N LEU A 92 10.74 -9.40 14.60
CA LEU A 92 9.82 -8.32 14.97
C LEU A 92 9.70 -7.25 13.87
N THR A 93 10.84 -6.91 13.24
CA THR A 93 10.92 -5.94 12.15
C THR A 93 10.09 -6.34 10.95
N ASP A 94 10.04 -7.63 10.60
CA ASP A 94 9.28 -8.13 9.46
C ASP A 94 7.78 -8.07 9.73
N CYS A 95 7.35 -8.43 10.94
CA CYS A 95 5.95 -8.31 11.35
C CYS A 95 5.48 -6.85 11.39
N LEU A 96 6.32 -5.93 11.87
CA LEU A 96 6.03 -4.51 11.87
C LEU A 96 5.99 -3.93 10.46
N ALA A 97 6.90 -4.36 9.55
CA ALA A 97 6.90 -3.95 8.16
C ALA A 97 5.62 -4.37 7.44
N ILE A 98 5.17 -5.62 7.64
CA ILE A 98 3.91 -6.14 7.09
C ILE A 98 2.72 -5.31 7.60
N GLY A 99 2.68 -5.01 8.89
CA GLY A 99 1.60 -4.23 9.50
C GLY A 99 1.60 -2.75 9.15
N SER A 100 2.73 -2.19 8.71
CA SER A 100 2.87 -0.76 8.40
C SER A 100 2.20 -0.32 7.09
N GLY A 101 1.66 -1.23 6.29
CA GLY A 101 0.98 -0.94 5.02
C GLY A 101 -0.41 -0.31 5.17
N PHE A 102 -0.57 0.70 6.01
CA PHE A 102 -1.87 1.24 6.46
C PHE A 102 -2.81 1.72 5.36
N GLY A 103 -2.34 2.46 4.41
CA GLY A 103 -3.20 3.12 3.43
C GLY A 103 -2.92 2.68 2.00
N TYR A 104 -1.72 2.22 1.72
CA TYR A 104 -1.31 1.84 0.38
C TYR A 104 -0.42 0.59 0.43
N TYR A 105 -1.04 -0.51 0.76
CA TYR A 105 -0.36 -1.79 1.00
C TYR A 105 0.36 -2.34 -0.25
N SER A 106 -0.11 -2.02 -1.46
CA SER A 106 0.58 -2.43 -2.69
C SER A 106 1.95 -1.76 -2.82
N LEU A 107 2.06 -0.48 -2.47
CA LEU A 107 3.35 0.21 -2.42
C LEU A 107 4.25 -0.37 -1.34
N SER A 108 3.70 -0.58 -0.15
CA SER A 108 4.43 -1.19 0.97
C SER A 108 4.97 -2.57 0.64
N SER A 109 4.17 -3.41 -0.06
CA SER A 109 4.60 -4.75 -0.47
C SER A 109 5.74 -4.71 -1.48
N ILE A 110 5.77 -3.74 -2.40
CA ILE A 110 6.86 -3.56 -3.36
C ILE A 110 8.17 -3.21 -2.64
N PHE A 111 8.13 -2.25 -1.69
CA PHE A 111 9.29 -1.93 -0.88
C PHE A 111 9.79 -3.13 -0.05
N ILE A 112 8.86 -3.88 0.55
CA ILE A 112 9.24 -5.08 1.30
C ILE A 112 9.87 -6.13 0.39
N THR A 113 9.34 -6.29 -0.84
CA THR A 113 9.92 -7.20 -1.84
C THR A 113 11.34 -6.81 -2.20
N GLU A 114 11.59 -5.52 -2.41
CA GLU A 114 12.91 -4.97 -2.78
C GLU A 114 13.95 -5.19 -1.67
N TYR A 115 13.59 -4.89 -0.41
CA TYR A 115 14.54 -4.94 0.71
C TYR A 115 14.62 -6.27 1.45
N ARG A 116 13.58 -7.08 1.43
CA ARG A 116 13.45 -8.31 2.22
C ARG A 116 13.09 -9.56 1.42
N GLY A 117 12.91 -9.40 0.11
CA GLY A 117 12.60 -10.50 -0.82
C GLY A 117 11.12 -10.71 -1.10
N ALA A 118 10.87 -11.40 -2.21
CA ALA A 118 9.53 -11.60 -2.76
C ALA A 118 8.57 -12.36 -1.82
N GLU A 119 9.09 -13.26 -1.00
CA GLU A 119 8.28 -14.04 -0.05
C GLU A 119 7.59 -13.10 0.96
N LEU A 120 8.37 -12.21 1.58
CA LEU A 120 7.84 -11.31 2.60
C LEU A 120 6.91 -10.25 2.00
N GLY A 121 7.22 -9.75 0.80
CA GLY A 121 6.38 -8.82 0.06
C GLY A 121 5.02 -9.42 -0.30
N THR A 122 4.99 -10.69 -0.72
CA THR A 122 3.75 -11.41 -1.02
C THR A 122 2.91 -11.63 0.24
N ILE A 123 3.54 -12.01 1.35
CA ILE A 123 2.86 -12.17 2.64
C ILE A 123 2.26 -10.83 3.08
N ALA A 124 2.99 -9.73 2.93
CA ALA A 124 2.52 -8.40 3.27
C ALA A 124 1.29 -8.00 2.43
N LEU A 125 1.33 -8.27 1.13
CA LEU A 125 0.21 -8.01 0.23
C LEU A 125 -1.04 -8.80 0.65
N LEU A 126 -0.91 -10.12 0.83
CA LEU A 126 -2.01 -10.99 1.22
C LEU A 126 -2.60 -10.64 2.58
N ALA A 127 -1.75 -10.38 3.58
CA ALA A 127 -2.19 -10.00 4.92
C ALA A 127 -3.02 -8.71 4.91
N ASN A 128 -2.60 -7.72 4.13
CA ASN A 128 -3.32 -6.45 4.02
C ASN A 128 -4.63 -6.59 3.22
N ILE A 129 -4.67 -7.41 2.17
CA ILE A 129 -5.91 -7.73 1.43
C ILE A 129 -6.90 -8.45 2.36
N CYS A 130 -6.46 -9.45 3.12
CA CYS A 130 -7.30 -10.14 4.10
C CYS A 130 -7.87 -9.18 5.14
N ARG A 131 -7.06 -8.24 5.65
CA ARG A 131 -7.50 -7.20 6.57
C ARG A 131 -8.59 -6.32 5.95
N GLU A 132 -8.43 -5.92 4.69
CA GLU A 132 -9.41 -5.10 3.98
C GLU A 132 -10.74 -5.85 3.79
N ILE A 133 -10.68 -7.10 3.37
CA ILE A 133 -11.88 -7.96 3.25
C ILE A 133 -12.59 -8.09 4.59
N LEU A 134 -11.86 -8.36 5.67
CA LEU A 134 -12.43 -8.48 7.01
C LEU A 134 -13.09 -7.17 7.48
N THR A 135 -12.45 -6.03 7.23
CA THR A 135 -13.03 -4.73 7.58
C THR A 135 -14.30 -4.43 6.80
N LEU A 136 -14.34 -4.78 5.50
CA LEU A 136 -15.54 -4.63 4.67
C LEU A 136 -16.69 -5.56 5.11
N LEU A 137 -16.38 -6.76 5.58
CA LEU A 137 -17.39 -7.72 6.07
C LEU A 137 -17.92 -7.34 7.46
N CYS A 138 -17.14 -6.64 8.27
CA CYS A 138 -17.51 -6.25 9.63
C CYS A 138 -18.10 -4.82 9.72
N ALA A 139 -18.08 -4.05 8.64
CA ALA A 139 -18.62 -2.68 8.57
C ALA A 139 -20.07 -2.68 8.11
#